data_d51c854f06a51424a0fc17d7c2b4964e
#
_entry.id   d51c854f06a51424a0fc17d7c2b4964e
#
_cell.length_a   1.000
_cell.length_b   1.000
_cell.length_c   1.000
_cell.angle_alpha   90.00
_cell.angle_beta   90.00
_cell.angle_gamma   90.00
#
_symmetry.space_group_name_H-M   'P 1'
#
loop_
_entity.id
_entity.type
_entity.pdbx_description
1 polymer ?
#
loop_
_entity_poly.entity_id
_entity_poly.type
_entity_poly.pdbx_seq_one_letter_code
_entity_poly.pdbx_strand_id
1 'polypeptide(L)'
;MPAPPEHAVAESHIIARVHASVLDVDPQAWNALLAHQAHATPFMRHEYLAALETSGSATPRTGWTPRFLTLWDAGVLVAACPLYLKTHSYGEYVFDWAWASAYEQHGVPYYPKALVSVPFTPVPGSRLLARDATARAQLVQAA
;
A
#
# COMPACT_ATOMS: atom_id res chain seq x y z
N MET A 1 -32.34 -32.15 -22.80
CA MET A 1 -31.38 -31.04 -22.76
C MET A 1 -30.61 -31.17 -21.46
N PRO A 2 -29.33 -31.52 -21.48
CA PRO A 2 -28.52 -31.45 -20.26
C PRO A 2 -28.31 -30.00 -19.90
N ALA A 3 -28.43 -29.68 -18.61
CA ALA A 3 -28.10 -28.36 -18.07
C ALA A 3 -26.60 -28.04 -18.32
N PRO A 4 -26.25 -26.78 -18.58
CA PRO A 4 -24.86 -26.42 -18.71
C PRO A 4 -24.14 -26.67 -17.37
N PRO A 5 -22.86 -27.05 -17.40
CA PRO A 5 -22.11 -27.25 -16.17
C PRO A 5 -22.05 -25.93 -15.38
N GLU A 6 -22.45 -25.98 -14.12
CA GLU A 6 -22.18 -24.93 -13.16
C GLU A 6 -20.66 -24.74 -13.14
N HIS A 7 -20.20 -23.61 -13.65
CA HIS A 7 -18.83 -23.17 -13.42
C HIS A 7 -18.69 -22.93 -11.92
N ALA A 8 -18.10 -23.90 -11.23
CA ALA A 8 -17.61 -23.68 -9.88
C ALA A 8 -16.67 -22.49 -9.93
N VAL A 9 -17.11 -21.36 -9.42
CA VAL A 9 -16.23 -20.22 -9.16
C VAL A 9 -15.26 -20.72 -8.11
N ALA A 10 -14.00 -20.94 -8.51
CA ALA A 10 -12.94 -21.26 -7.56
C ALA A 10 -12.91 -20.14 -6.53
N GLU A 11 -13.23 -20.44 -5.28
CA GLU A 11 -13.08 -19.49 -4.18
C GLU A 11 -11.60 -19.12 -4.13
N SER A 12 -11.30 -17.87 -4.48
CA SER A 12 -9.95 -17.35 -4.37
C SER A 12 -9.67 -17.14 -2.88
N HIS A 13 -8.81 -17.96 -2.31
CA HIS A 13 -8.36 -17.81 -0.93
C HIS A 13 -7.30 -16.70 -0.81
N ILE A 14 -7.73 -15.47 -1.03
CA ILE A 14 -6.85 -14.32 -0.85
C ILE A 14 -6.71 -14.03 0.64
N ILE A 15 -5.48 -13.99 1.11
CA ILE A 15 -5.12 -13.64 2.48
C ILE A 15 -4.51 -12.25 2.49
N ALA A 16 -5.11 -11.32 3.24
CA ALA A 16 -4.52 -10.00 3.49
C ALA A 16 -3.64 -10.06 4.74
N ARG A 17 -2.47 -9.41 4.67
CA ARG A 17 -1.55 -9.24 5.81
C ARG A 17 -1.11 -7.79 5.90
N VAL A 18 -0.97 -7.32 7.15
CA VAL A 18 -0.42 -6.01 7.47
C VAL A 18 0.93 -6.20 8.15
N HIS A 19 1.94 -5.49 7.65
CA HIS A 19 3.30 -5.58 8.16
C HIS A 19 3.71 -4.26 8.81
N ALA A 20 4.30 -4.34 10.00
CA ALA A 20 4.83 -3.17 10.72
C ALA A 20 6.17 -2.68 10.16
N SER A 21 6.75 -3.42 9.23
CA SER A 21 8.00 -3.09 8.55
C SER A 21 8.02 -3.66 7.14
N VAL A 22 8.59 -2.92 6.18
CA VAL A 22 8.83 -3.45 4.84
C VAL A 22 9.85 -4.60 4.86
N LEU A 23 10.71 -4.65 5.88
CA LEU A 23 11.70 -5.72 6.05
C LEU A 23 11.06 -7.09 6.30
N ASP A 24 9.78 -7.13 6.69
CA ASP A 24 9.02 -8.37 6.87
C ASP A 24 8.49 -8.94 5.53
N VAL A 25 8.69 -8.22 4.43
CA VAL A 25 8.25 -8.63 3.08
C VAL A 25 9.47 -9.02 2.25
N ASP A 26 9.36 -10.13 1.54
CA ASP A 26 10.46 -10.60 0.66
C ASP A 26 10.77 -9.56 -0.44
N PRO A 27 12.02 -9.05 -0.51
CA PRO A 27 12.42 -8.06 -1.51
C PRO A 27 12.24 -8.53 -2.95
N GLN A 28 12.49 -9.79 -3.23
CA GLN A 28 12.39 -10.33 -4.59
C GLN A 28 10.92 -10.38 -5.03
N ALA A 29 10.02 -10.84 -4.17
CA ALA A 29 8.59 -10.89 -4.47
C ALA A 29 8.01 -9.49 -4.67
N TRP A 30 8.37 -8.53 -3.82
CA TRP A 30 7.96 -7.13 -3.96
C TRP A 30 8.45 -6.52 -5.28
N ASN A 31 9.75 -6.65 -5.57
CA ASN A 31 10.35 -6.05 -6.76
C ASN A 31 9.88 -6.74 -8.07
N ALA A 32 9.59 -8.04 -8.03
CA ALA A 32 9.00 -8.75 -9.17
C ALA A 32 7.59 -8.20 -9.47
N LEU A 33 6.79 -7.96 -8.43
CA LEU A 33 5.46 -7.39 -8.60
C LEU A 33 5.53 -5.94 -9.12
N LEU A 34 6.47 -5.14 -8.63
CA LEU A 34 6.75 -3.79 -9.13
C LEU A 34 7.10 -3.77 -10.62
N ALA A 35 7.94 -4.70 -11.07
CA ALA A 35 8.39 -4.75 -12.46
C ALA A 35 7.25 -4.94 -13.47
N HIS A 36 6.12 -5.47 -13.06
CA HIS A 36 4.93 -5.66 -13.90
C HIS A 36 4.00 -4.44 -13.94
N GLN A 37 4.30 -3.37 -13.19
CA GLN A 37 3.43 -2.20 -13.16
C GLN A 37 3.71 -1.26 -14.34
N ALA A 38 2.65 -0.61 -14.84
CA ALA A 38 2.74 0.30 -15.99
C ALA A 38 3.64 1.51 -15.72
N HIS A 39 3.67 1.98 -14.49
CA HIS A 39 4.42 3.17 -14.06
C HIS A 39 5.34 2.83 -12.88
N ALA A 40 6.14 1.77 -13.04
CA ALA A 40 7.16 1.40 -12.07
C ALA A 40 8.21 2.49 -11.95
N THR A 41 8.57 2.85 -10.71
CA THR A 41 9.65 3.79 -10.42
C THR A 41 10.65 3.16 -9.46
N PRO A 42 11.92 3.59 -9.47
CA PRO A 42 12.93 3.09 -8.52
C PRO A 42 12.59 3.42 -7.07
N PHE A 43 11.76 4.45 -6.83
CA PHE A 43 11.33 4.86 -5.49
C PHE A 43 10.33 3.90 -4.84
N MET A 44 9.74 3.01 -5.61
CA MET A 44 8.89 1.93 -5.11
C MET A 44 9.64 0.61 -4.90
N ARG A 45 10.94 0.55 -5.19
CA ARG A 45 11.73 -0.63 -4.90
C ARG A 45 11.79 -0.91 -3.40
N HIS A 46 11.79 -2.18 -3.05
CA HIS A 46 11.88 -2.61 -1.66
C HIS A 46 13.08 -1.97 -0.93
N GLU A 47 14.24 -1.92 -1.59
CA GLU A 47 15.48 -1.38 -1.02
C GLU A 47 15.37 0.12 -0.69
N TYR A 48 14.64 0.88 -1.51
CA TYR A 48 14.42 2.31 -1.25
C TYR A 48 13.51 2.50 -0.02
N LEU A 49 12.41 1.77 0.05
CA LEU A 49 11.49 1.82 1.19
C LEU A 49 12.17 1.33 2.48
N ALA A 50 12.99 0.28 2.38
CA ALA A 50 13.79 -0.21 3.50
C ALA A 50 14.83 0.81 3.97
N ALA A 51 15.48 1.54 3.04
CA ALA A 51 16.43 2.59 3.39
C ALA A 51 15.76 3.74 4.14
N LEU A 52 14.56 4.16 3.74
CA LEU A 52 13.79 5.19 4.46
C LEU A 52 13.46 4.76 5.89
N GLU A 53 13.17 3.50 6.11
CA GLU A 53 12.89 2.95 7.43
C GLU A 53 14.17 2.80 8.27
N THR A 54 15.18 2.14 7.74
CA THR A 54 16.44 1.84 8.47
C THR A 54 17.27 3.08 8.78
N SER A 55 17.19 4.12 7.95
CA SER A 55 17.82 5.41 8.23
C SER A 55 17.13 6.22 9.32
N GLY A 56 15.90 5.83 9.70
CA GLY A 56 15.07 6.59 10.62
C GLY A 56 14.34 7.77 9.98
N SER A 57 14.40 7.93 8.65
CA SER A 57 13.73 9.03 7.94
C SER A 57 12.21 8.88 7.94
N ALA A 58 11.71 7.66 7.71
CA ALA A 58 10.29 7.33 7.72
C ALA A 58 9.98 6.30 8.80
N THR A 59 9.75 6.75 10.01
CA THR A 59 9.50 5.95 11.20
C THR A 59 8.37 6.57 12.04
N PRO A 60 7.82 5.87 13.03
CA PRO A 60 6.83 6.47 13.94
C PRO A 60 7.31 7.78 14.58
N ARG A 61 8.61 7.92 14.86
CA ARG A 61 9.18 9.16 15.43
C ARG A 61 9.05 10.36 14.49
N THR A 62 9.05 10.14 13.19
CA THR A 62 8.88 11.17 12.16
C THR A 62 7.45 11.27 11.65
N GLY A 63 6.51 10.56 12.27
CA GLY A 63 5.10 10.56 11.92
C GLY A 63 4.73 9.60 10.78
N TRP A 64 5.61 8.67 10.43
CA TRP A 64 5.39 7.64 9.42
C TRP A 64 5.36 6.27 10.09
N THR A 65 4.19 5.78 10.44
CA THR A 65 4.03 4.45 11.04
C THR A 65 3.71 3.44 9.95
N PRO A 66 4.64 2.52 9.61
CA PRO A 66 4.42 1.55 8.54
C PRO A 66 3.26 0.60 8.86
N ARG A 67 2.44 0.35 7.85
CA ARG A 67 1.37 -0.65 7.84
C ARG A 67 1.28 -1.24 6.44
N PHE A 68 2.41 -1.75 5.92
CA PHE A 68 2.48 -2.30 4.57
C PHE A 68 1.41 -3.39 4.38
N LEU A 69 0.56 -3.20 3.39
CA LEU A 69 -0.52 -4.12 3.10
C LEU A 69 -0.12 -5.05 1.95
N THR A 70 -0.31 -6.33 2.14
CA THR A 70 -0.01 -7.37 1.14
C THR A 70 -1.18 -8.32 0.99
N LEU A 71 -1.41 -8.78 -0.24
CA LEU A 71 -2.36 -9.85 -0.54
C LEU A 71 -1.63 -11.06 -1.08
N TRP A 72 -2.01 -12.22 -0.62
CA TRP A 72 -1.41 -13.50 -0.91
C TRP A 72 -2.44 -14.48 -1.46
N ASP A 73 -2.12 -15.17 -2.53
CA ASP A 73 -2.91 -16.23 -3.13
C ASP A 73 -2.06 -17.52 -3.15
N ALA A 74 -2.49 -18.54 -2.41
CA ALA A 74 -1.75 -19.81 -2.28
C ALA A 74 -0.24 -19.62 -1.97
N GLY A 75 0.08 -18.66 -1.09
CA GLY A 75 1.47 -18.36 -0.69
C GLY A 75 2.26 -17.48 -1.65
N VAL A 76 1.65 -17.00 -2.73
CA VAL A 76 2.25 -16.09 -3.69
C VAL A 76 1.78 -14.65 -3.42
N LEU A 77 2.71 -13.70 -3.40
CA LEU A 77 2.39 -12.28 -3.30
C LEU A 77 1.74 -11.79 -4.59
N VAL A 78 0.49 -11.35 -4.51
CA VAL A 78 -0.30 -10.95 -5.69
C VAL A 78 -0.66 -9.47 -5.72
N ALA A 79 -0.60 -8.79 -4.58
CA ALA A 79 -0.76 -7.35 -4.50
C ALA A 79 -0.06 -6.81 -3.25
N ALA A 80 0.39 -5.56 -3.31
CA ALA A 80 1.03 -4.89 -2.18
C ALA A 80 0.98 -3.37 -2.33
N CYS A 81 1.00 -2.64 -1.22
CA CYS A 81 1.21 -1.20 -1.24
C CYS A 81 1.93 -0.72 0.02
N PRO A 82 2.71 0.38 -0.11
CA PRO A 82 3.29 1.08 1.02
C PRO A 82 2.22 1.93 1.69
N LEU A 83 1.64 1.43 2.78
CA LEU A 83 0.65 2.13 3.58
C LEU A 83 1.28 2.58 4.89
N TYR A 84 1.01 3.82 5.27
CA TYR A 84 1.47 4.42 6.53
C TYR A 84 0.31 5.03 7.28
N LEU A 85 0.33 4.96 8.61
CA LEU A 85 -0.50 5.80 9.46
C LEU A 85 0.27 7.09 9.74
N LYS A 86 -0.40 8.22 9.50
CA LYS A 86 0.16 9.56 9.65
C LYS A 86 -0.55 10.32 10.75
N THR A 87 0.21 10.94 11.63
CA THR A 87 -0.32 11.83 12.68
C THR A 87 -0.26 13.29 12.27
N HIS A 88 0.37 13.62 11.15
CA HIS A 88 0.47 14.94 10.51
C HIS A 88 0.74 14.77 9.03
N SER A 89 0.67 15.84 8.24
CA SER A 89 0.85 15.80 6.77
C SER A 89 2.26 16.19 6.31
N TYR A 90 3.24 16.25 7.18
CA TYR A 90 4.62 16.56 6.79
C TYR A 90 5.25 15.41 6.00
N GLY A 91 6.06 15.77 4.99
CA GLY A 91 6.78 14.82 4.16
C GLY A 91 5.97 14.21 3.02
N GLU A 92 4.71 14.58 2.87
CA GLU A 92 3.83 14.09 1.80
C GLU A 92 3.92 14.96 0.55
N TYR A 93 4.22 16.25 0.73
CA TYR A 93 4.21 17.28 -0.32
C TYR A 93 2.85 17.43 -1.01
N VAL A 94 1.78 17.08 -0.28
CA VAL A 94 0.39 17.29 -0.66
C VAL A 94 -0.21 18.27 0.35
N PHE A 95 -0.84 19.32 -0.15
CA PHE A 95 -1.39 20.39 0.70
C PHE A 95 -2.85 20.08 1.04
N ASP A 96 -3.06 19.28 2.07
CA ASP A 96 -4.39 18.86 2.52
C ASP A 96 -4.95 19.67 3.71
N TRP A 97 -4.43 20.88 3.93
CA TRP A 97 -4.82 21.78 5.03
C TRP A 97 -6.33 22.08 5.04
N ALA A 98 -6.92 22.25 3.84
CA ALA A 98 -8.34 22.52 3.72
C ALA A 98 -9.19 21.35 4.21
N TRP A 99 -8.77 20.13 3.95
CA TRP A 99 -9.42 18.91 4.44
C TRP A 99 -9.28 18.79 5.96
N ALA A 100 -8.08 18.97 6.50
CA ALA A 100 -7.82 18.92 7.92
C ALA A 100 -8.67 19.95 8.67
N SER A 101 -8.73 21.21 8.18
CA SER A 101 -9.56 22.27 8.74
C SER A 101 -11.05 21.96 8.67
N ALA A 102 -11.53 21.39 7.56
CA ALA A 102 -12.93 21.03 7.43
C ALA A 102 -13.35 19.94 8.42
N TYR A 103 -12.51 18.93 8.63
CA TYR A 103 -12.73 17.89 9.63
C TYR A 103 -12.77 18.49 11.04
N GLU A 104 -11.82 19.35 11.38
CA GLU A 104 -11.77 20.05 12.68
C GLU A 104 -13.01 20.90 12.94
N GLN A 105 -13.46 21.68 11.94
CA GLN A 105 -14.67 22.50 12.03
C GLN A 105 -15.93 21.66 12.29
N HIS A 106 -15.96 20.40 11.85
CA HIS A 106 -17.07 19.49 12.07
C HIS A 106 -16.86 18.60 13.30
N GLY A 107 -15.82 18.83 14.09
CA GLY A 107 -15.54 18.05 15.29
C GLY A 107 -15.13 16.60 15.02
N VAL A 108 -14.66 16.31 13.79
CA VAL A 108 -14.21 14.98 13.35
C VAL A 108 -12.69 14.98 13.28
N PRO A 109 -12.00 14.02 13.93
CA PRO A 109 -10.54 13.95 13.86
C PRO A 109 -10.09 13.57 12.43
N TYR A 110 -9.20 14.38 11.85
CA TYR A 110 -8.56 14.09 10.56
C TYR A 110 -7.37 13.12 10.72
N TYR A 111 -6.65 13.26 11.82
CA TYR A 111 -5.53 12.39 12.14
C TYR A 111 -5.89 11.41 13.27
N PRO A 112 -5.29 10.21 13.31
CA PRO A 112 -4.38 9.67 12.29
C PRO A 112 -5.12 9.35 10.99
N LYS A 113 -4.42 9.48 9.87
CA LYS A 113 -4.93 9.07 8.55
C LYS A 113 -4.09 7.96 7.96
N ALA A 114 -4.71 7.09 7.17
CA ALA A 114 -4.00 6.11 6.36
C ALA A 114 -3.59 6.73 5.02
N LEU A 115 -2.34 6.53 4.62
CA LEU A 115 -1.79 7.09 3.39
C LEU A 115 -1.01 6.02 2.63
N VAL A 116 -1.38 5.81 1.36
CA VAL A 116 -0.58 5.02 0.41
C VAL A 116 0.34 5.97 -0.34
N SER A 117 1.62 5.94 -0.02
CA SER A 117 2.60 6.89 -0.54
C SER A 117 4.02 6.39 -0.36
N VAL A 118 4.95 6.96 -1.11
CA VAL A 118 6.38 6.87 -0.82
C VAL A 118 6.78 8.11 -0.01
N PRO A 119 7.31 7.95 1.22
CA PRO A 119 7.69 9.08 2.05
C PRO A 119 8.66 10.04 1.35
N PHE A 120 8.44 11.34 1.49
CA PHE A 120 9.30 12.42 0.98
C PHE A 120 9.52 12.42 -0.54
N THR A 121 8.71 11.68 -1.30
CA THR A 121 8.96 11.41 -2.72
C THR A 121 7.71 11.67 -3.56
N PRO A 122 7.42 12.93 -3.91
CA PRO A 122 6.23 13.30 -4.69
C PRO A 122 6.42 13.05 -6.20
N VAL A 123 6.95 11.89 -6.55
CA VAL A 123 7.16 11.47 -7.94
C VAL A 123 5.98 10.61 -8.37
N PRO A 124 5.30 10.94 -9.48
CA PRO A 124 4.21 10.11 -10.01
C PRO A 124 4.69 8.70 -10.34
N GLY A 125 3.84 7.72 -10.06
CA GLY A 125 4.11 6.32 -10.36
C GLY A 125 3.12 5.39 -9.68
N SER A 126 3.19 4.10 -10.01
CA SER A 126 2.34 3.08 -9.41
C SER A 126 2.64 2.92 -7.92
N ARG A 127 1.60 3.03 -7.09
CA ARG A 127 1.67 2.80 -5.63
C ARG A 127 0.95 1.52 -5.22
N LEU A 128 -0.06 1.11 -5.99
CA LEU A 128 -0.79 -0.13 -5.81
C LEU A 128 -0.19 -1.18 -6.73
N LEU A 129 0.69 -2.01 -6.19
CA LEU A 129 1.32 -3.10 -6.92
C LEU A 129 0.35 -4.27 -6.99
N ALA A 130 0.07 -4.78 -8.18
CA ALA A 130 -0.83 -5.91 -8.34
C ALA A 130 -0.51 -6.72 -9.60
N ARG A 131 -0.72 -8.03 -9.54
CA ARG A 131 -0.55 -8.92 -10.69
C ARG A 131 -1.56 -8.64 -11.82
N ASP A 132 -2.76 -8.15 -11.45
CA ASP A 132 -3.86 -7.83 -12.37
C ASP A 132 -4.85 -6.83 -11.75
N ALA A 133 -5.86 -6.43 -12.53
CA ALA A 133 -6.87 -5.48 -12.09
C ALA A 133 -7.73 -6.00 -10.94
N THR A 134 -8.02 -7.29 -10.90
CA THR A 134 -8.80 -7.93 -9.82
C THR A 134 -8.04 -7.86 -8.49
N ALA A 135 -6.77 -8.24 -8.48
CA ALA A 135 -5.93 -8.14 -7.29
C ALA A 135 -5.78 -6.69 -6.81
N ARG A 136 -5.70 -5.72 -7.75
CA ARG A 136 -5.65 -4.29 -7.40
C ARG A 136 -6.95 -3.84 -6.72
N ALA A 137 -8.11 -4.23 -7.24
CA ALA A 137 -9.39 -3.91 -6.63
C ALA A 137 -9.52 -4.52 -5.22
N GLN A 138 -9.08 -5.75 -5.04
CA GLN A 138 -9.06 -6.42 -3.73
C GLN A 138 -8.11 -5.70 -2.76
N LEU A 139 -6.96 -5.22 -3.22
CA LEU A 139 -6.03 -4.44 -2.40
C LEU A 139 -6.67 -3.14 -1.90
N VAL A 140 -7.40 -2.43 -2.76
CA VAL A 140 -8.13 -1.21 -2.39
C VAL A 140 -9.23 -1.51 -1.36
N GLN A 141 -9.92 -2.64 -1.50
CA GLN A 141 -10.95 -3.04 -0.53
C GLN A 141 -10.38 -3.43 0.84
N ALA A 142 -9.15 -3.90 0.87
CA ALA A 142 -8.46 -4.30 2.10
C ALA A 142 -7.81 -3.13 2.84
N ALA A 143 -7.58 -2.00 2.15
CA ALA A 143 -6.96 -0.81 2.72
C ALA A 143 -7.97 0.06 3.49
#